data_f1376955049bcf70272453c7d597b722
#
_entry.id   f1376955049bcf70272453c7d597b722
#
_cell.length_a   1.000
_cell.length_b   1.000
_cell.length_c   1.000
_cell.angle_alpha   90.00
_cell.angle_beta   90.00
_cell.angle_gamma   90.00
#
_symmetry.space_group_name_H-M   'P 1'
#
loop_
_entity.id
_entity.type
_entity.pdbx_description
1 polymer ?
#
loop_
_entity_poly.entity_id
_entity_poly.type
_entity_poly.pdbx_seq_one_letter_code
_entity_poly.pdbx_strand_id
1 'polypeptide(L)'
;MLILDYAGCLADRVGSQHGIDPSDLAAGSNAAVRAVELTHKLEATRGVAWERWRLLAQPGPEGTRETHVHAVKDVAKAHKGKWESMLVLGIGGSALGNIALQSALNPPTWNLMDRSTRGEHPRLFVVDNVDPANLAAVLDAIDPKTTLFNVVSKSGETAETAAQFMIIRDLLTNAVGDKAKDHIVAVTDANKGTMRTICDAEGYTTLPVPDGVGGRFSALSPVGLFSAAMAGIDIDALLNGAHEMETRCRDEDLHKNPAAMLATLLVHLGTGCYKSEGGQPKPNHVLMPYANSLYLLADWYRQLWAESLGKAHNTEGHEVFTGFTPIKALGTTDQHSQVQLYREGPNDKVIGFMEVDQFDRDLTIPSGLGVEALSYLEGQSMTKLLNAEKRATEYALVESLRPHYTLKFPKID
;
A
#
# COMPACT_ATOMS: atom_id res chain seq x y z
N MET A 1 -0.25 -10.71 -14.53
CA MET A 1 1.05 -10.02 -14.31
C MET A 1 0.84 -8.51 -14.41
N LEU A 2 1.34 -7.73 -13.46
CA LEU A 2 1.32 -6.27 -13.48
C LEU A 2 2.11 -5.72 -14.68
N ILE A 3 1.54 -4.72 -15.37
CA ILE A 3 2.17 -4.01 -16.49
C ILE A 3 2.31 -2.53 -16.12
N LEU A 4 3.51 -1.97 -16.36
CA LEU A 4 3.75 -0.53 -16.32
C LEU A 4 3.65 0.02 -17.75
N ASP A 5 2.59 0.79 -18.03
CA ASP A 5 2.43 1.56 -19.27
C ASP A 5 2.84 3.01 -19.01
N TYR A 6 3.91 3.46 -19.62
CA TYR A 6 4.49 4.79 -19.41
C TYR A 6 4.48 5.66 -20.69
N ALA A 7 3.74 5.24 -21.71
CA ALA A 7 3.68 6.00 -22.97
C ALA A 7 3.29 7.48 -22.74
N GLY A 8 2.42 7.75 -21.77
CA GLY A 8 2.01 9.10 -21.39
C GLY A 8 3.11 9.95 -20.71
N CYS A 9 4.29 9.39 -20.41
CA CYS A 9 5.45 10.14 -19.92
C CYS A 9 6.40 10.59 -21.03
N LEU A 10 6.17 10.13 -22.28
CA LEU A 10 7.10 10.36 -23.39
C LEU A 10 6.80 11.65 -24.15
N ALA A 11 7.85 12.22 -24.74
CA ALA A 11 7.80 13.49 -25.48
C ALA A 11 6.91 13.46 -26.73
N ASP A 12 6.75 12.29 -27.34
CA ASP A 12 5.87 12.09 -28.51
C ASP A 12 4.38 12.16 -28.13
N ARG A 13 4.04 12.03 -26.83
CA ARG A 13 2.67 12.13 -26.32
C ARG A 13 2.37 13.48 -25.66
N VAL A 14 3.25 13.97 -24.82
CA VAL A 14 3.00 15.17 -24.02
C VAL A 14 3.91 16.34 -24.39
N GLY A 15 4.53 16.26 -25.58
CA GLY A 15 5.41 17.29 -26.10
C GLY A 15 6.80 17.29 -25.46
N SER A 16 7.79 17.73 -26.21
CA SER A 16 9.19 17.73 -25.79
C SER A 16 9.48 18.65 -24.59
N GLN A 17 8.58 19.55 -24.23
CA GLN A 17 8.74 20.40 -23.04
C GLN A 17 8.33 19.71 -21.73
N HIS A 18 7.52 18.64 -21.80
CA HIS A 18 6.89 18.03 -20.63
C HIS A 18 7.15 16.53 -20.52
N GLY A 19 7.61 15.89 -21.59
CA GLY A 19 7.88 14.45 -21.65
C GLY A 19 9.35 14.14 -21.86
N ILE A 20 9.70 12.90 -21.60
CA ILE A 20 11.04 12.32 -21.76
C ILE A 20 11.23 11.89 -23.22
N ASP A 21 12.34 12.22 -23.82
CA ASP A 21 12.69 11.70 -25.15
C ASP A 21 12.90 10.17 -25.06
N PRO A 22 12.26 9.37 -25.92
CA PRO A 22 12.46 7.92 -25.93
C PRO A 22 13.92 7.48 -26.00
N SER A 23 14.78 8.28 -26.66
CA SER A 23 16.22 8.00 -26.76
C SER A 23 16.95 8.07 -25.41
N ASP A 24 16.43 8.86 -24.45
CA ASP A 24 16.98 8.96 -23.10
C ASP A 24 16.72 7.69 -22.26
N LEU A 25 15.77 6.87 -22.69
CA LEU A 25 15.46 5.57 -22.07
C LEU A 25 16.03 4.38 -22.86
N ALA A 26 16.64 4.61 -24.04
CA ALA A 26 17.17 3.55 -24.87
C ALA A 26 18.34 2.81 -24.19
N ALA A 27 18.58 1.57 -24.62
CA ALA A 27 19.73 0.80 -24.15
C ALA A 27 21.05 1.58 -24.39
N GLY A 28 21.88 1.68 -23.34
CA GLY A 28 23.11 2.46 -23.37
C GLY A 28 22.95 3.97 -23.11
N SER A 29 21.74 4.48 -22.94
CA SER A 29 21.54 5.85 -22.46
C SER A 29 22.08 6.03 -21.03
N ASN A 30 22.32 7.27 -20.64
CA ASN A 30 22.77 7.57 -19.27
C ASN A 30 21.77 7.05 -18.21
N ALA A 31 20.47 7.13 -18.49
CA ALA A 31 19.44 6.62 -17.60
C ALA A 31 19.51 5.09 -17.48
N ALA A 32 19.67 4.37 -18.59
CA ALA A 32 19.78 2.91 -18.58
C ALA A 32 21.06 2.46 -17.85
N VAL A 33 22.21 3.07 -18.13
CA VAL A 33 23.48 2.80 -17.43
C VAL A 33 23.32 3.05 -15.92
N ARG A 34 22.73 4.18 -15.55
CA ARG A 34 22.51 4.51 -14.14
C ARG A 34 21.55 3.53 -13.43
N ALA A 35 20.52 3.06 -14.13
CA ALA A 35 19.61 2.04 -13.61
C ALA A 35 20.34 0.72 -13.29
N VAL A 36 21.24 0.27 -14.18
CA VAL A 36 22.10 -0.90 -13.96
C VAL A 36 22.98 -0.73 -12.72
N GLU A 37 23.71 0.39 -12.63
CA GLU A 37 24.57 0.69 -11.48
C GLU A 37 23.79 0.68 -10.15
N LEU A 38 22.59 1.29 -10.14
CA LEU A 38 21.75 1.34 -8.95
C LEU A 38 21.16 -0.03 -8.61
N THR A 39 20.80 -0.84 -9.61
CA THR A 39 20.33 -2.22 -9.40
C THR A 39 21.43 -3.06 -8.74
N HIS A 40 22.68 -3.00 -9.24
CA HIS A 40 23.82 -3.68 -8.62
C HIS A 40 24.06 -3.21 -7.18
N LYS A 41 24.01 -1.89 -6.94
CA LYS A 41 24.17 -1.33 -5.59
C LYS A 41 23.09 -1.82 -4.63
N LEU A 42 21.84 -1.86 -5.10
CA LEU A 42 20.71 -2.37 -4.30
C LEU A 42 20.83 -3.87 -4.03
N GLU A 43 21.32 -4.67 -4.98
CA GLU A 43 21.57 -6.09 -4.75
C GLU A 43 22.70 -6.30 -3.73
N ALA A 44 23.76 -5.51 -3.78
CA ALA A 44 24.87 -5.59 -2.82
C ALA A 44 24.46 -5.26 -1.36
N THR A 45 23.41 -4.45 -1.17
CA THR A 45 22.88 -4.08 0.16
C THR A 45 21.65 -4.89 0.58
N ARG A 46 21.19 -5.81 -0.28
CA ARG A 46 19.99 -6.61 -0.03
C ARG A 46 20.11 -7.44 1.26
N GLY A 47 19.14 -7.27 2.15
CA GLY A 47 19.15 -7.98 3.44
C GLY A 47 20.16 -7.45 4.47
N VAL A 48 20.87 -6.37 4.18
CA VAL A 48 21.81 -5.73 5.10
C VAL A 48 21.11 -4.61 5.89
N ALA A 49 21.29 -4.58 7.20
CA ALA A 49 20.77 -3.56 8.10
C ALA A 49 19.26 -3.29 7.85
N TRP A 50 18.90 -2.07 7.47
CA TRP A 50 17.52 -1.66 7.23
C TRP A 50 16.96 -2.08 5.86
N GLU A 51 17.72 -2.77 5.02
CA GLU A 51 17.28 -3.34 3.74
C GLU A 51 16.70 -4.77 3.89
N ARG A 52 16.57 -5.30 5.10
CA ARG A 52 16.03 -6.65 5.36
C ARG A 52 14.58 -6.82 4.96
N TRP A 53 13.81 -5.75 4.83
CA TRP A 53 12.45 -5.81 4.30
C TRP A 53 12.37 -6.45 2.90
N ARG A 54 13.45 -6.39 2.12
CA ARG A 54 13.55 -6.99 0.79
C ARG A 54 13.62 -8.51 0.81
N LEU A 55 13.82 -9.11 1.98
CA LEU A 55 13.84 -10.56 2.17
C LEU A 55 12.49 -11.13 2.66
N LEU A 56 11.51 -10.28 2.98
CA LEU A 56 10.26 -10.70 3.62
C LEU A 56 9.43 -11.65 2.76
N ALA A 57 9.41 -11.46 1.44
CA ALA A 57 8.71 -12.34 0.51
C ALA A 57 9.59 -13.44 -0.09
N GLN A 58 10.91 -13.41 0.15
CA GLN A 58 11.83 -14.38 -0.43
C GLN A 58 11.75 -15.72 0.28
N PRO A 59 11.47 -16.84 -0.46
CA PRO A 59 11.52 -18.19 0.08
C PRO A 59 12.95 -18.70 0.20
N GLY A 60 13.10 -19.82 0.94
CA GLY A 60 14.37 -20.53 1.09
C GLY A 60 15.31 -19.94 2.13
N PRO A 61 16.55 -20.48 2.24
CA PRO A 61 17.47 -20.16 3.35
C PRO A 61 18.01 -18.73 3.33
N GLU A 62 17.96 -18.06 2.19
CA GLU A 62 18.38 -16.67 2.05
C GLU A 62 17.28 -15.68 2.44
N GLY A 63 16.01 -16.14 2.50
CA GLY A 63 14.86 -15.35 2.87
C GLY A 63 14.47 -15.46 4.33
N THR A 64 13.52 -14.66 4.74
CA THR A 64 12.94 -14.73 6.10
C THR A 64 11.47 -15.15 6.07
N ARG A 65 10.94 -15.42 4.86
CA ARG A 65 9.51 -15.70 4.63
C ARG A 65 8.99 -16.84 5.49
N GLU A 66 9.62 -18.02 5.43
CA GLU A 66 9.12 -19.21 6.11
C GLU A 66 9.04 -19.01 7.61
N THR A 67 10.05 -18.38 8.21
CA THR A 67 10.12 -18.18 9.65
C THR A 67 8.94 -17.36 10.18
N HIS A 68 8.67 -16.19 9.56
CA HIS A 68 7.59 -15.33 10.06
C HIS A 68 6.20 -15.76 9.58
N VAL A 69 6.07 -16.41 8.41
CA VAL A 69 4.81 -16.96 7.93
C VAL A 69 4.35 -18.13 8.79
N HIS A 70 5.24 -19.04 9.18
CA HIS A 70 4.88 -20.13 10.08
C HIS A 70 4.37 -19.59 11.42
N ALA A 71 5.09 -18.67 12.03
CA ALA A 71 4.65 -18.06 13.29
C ALA A 71 3.28 -17.39 13.18
N VAL A 72 3.04 -16.63 12.08
CA VAL A 72 1.74 -16.01 11.83
C VAL A 72 0.64 -17.06 11.67
N LYS A 73 0.87 -18.11 10.88
CA LYS A 73 -0.11 -19.18 10.65
C LYS A 73 -0.45 -19.95 11.91
N ASP A 74 0.54 -20.24 12.74
CA ASP A 74 0.34 -20.95 14.00
C ASP A 74 -0.53 -20.13 14.96
N VAL A 75 -0.23 -18.84 15.13
CA VAL A 75 -1.04 -17.95 15.97
C VAL A 75 -2.44 -17.75 15.37
N ALA A 76 -2.56 -17.51 14.05
CA ALA A 76 -3.85 -17.35 13.40
C ALA A 76 -4.71 -18.62 13.53
N LYS A 77 -4.11 -19.81 13.36
CA LYS A 77 -4.78 -21.10 13.56
C LYS A 77 -5.27 -21.29 14.99
N ALA A 78 -4.46 -20.88 15.98
CA ALA A 78 -4.86 -20.96 17.39
C ALA A 78 -6.05 -20.06 17.73
N HIS A 79 -6.27 -18.99 16.96
CA HIS A 79 -7.36 -18.03 17.16
C HIS A 79 -8.53 -18.20 16.17
N LYS A 80 -8.41 -19.05 15.15
CA LYS A 80 -9.44 -19.26 14.12
C LYS A 80 -10.77 -19.65 14.73
N GLY A 81 -11.84 -19.00 14.31
CA GLY A 81 -13.22 -19.28 14.71
C GLY A 81 -13.57 -18.90 16.15
N LYS A 82 -12.67 -18.28 16.91
CA LYS A 82 -12.92 -17.91 18.31
C LYS A 82 -13.52 -16.51 18.49
N TRP A 83 -13.28 -15.60 17.53
CA TRP A 83 -13.53 -14.18 17.70
C TRP A 83 -14.57 -13.66 16.72
N GLU A 84 -15.47 -12.82 17.18
CA GLU A 84 -16.41 -12.10 16.34
C GLU A 84 -15.76 -10.85 15.72
N SER A 85 -14.87 -10.21 16.46
CA SER A 85 -14.16 -9.03 16.02
C SER A 85 -12.66 -9.13 16.30
N MET A 86 -11.89 -8.41 15.53
CA MET A 86 -10.48 -8.14 15.77
C MET A 86 -10.24 -6.64 15.65
N LEU A 87 -9.59 -6.06 16.66
CA LEU A 87 -9.20 -4.65 16.70
C LEU A 87 -7.68 -4.53 16.66
N VAL A 88 -7.15 -3.90 15.63
CA VAL A 88 -5.73 -3.60 15.48
C VAL A 88 -5.47 -2.21 16.04
N LEU A 89 -4.53 -2.12 16.97
CA LEU A 89 -4.01 -0.88 17.55
C LEU A 89 -2.62 -0.61 17.00
N GLY A 90 -2.43 0.45 16.27
CA GLY A 90 -1.15 0.82 15.67
C GLY A 90 -1.28 2.14 14.93
N ILE A 91 -0.17 2.80 14.65
CA ILE A 91 -0.15 4.07 13.92
C ILE A 91 0.89 4.01 12.77
N GLY A 92 0.67 4.77 11.71
CA GLY A 92 1.58 4.83 10.56
C GLY A 92 1.84 3.46 9.95
N GLY A 93 3.10 3.03 9.89
CA GLY A 93 3.48 1.73 9.32
C GLY A 93 2.91 0.51 10.06
N SER A 94 2.50 0.68 11.31
CA SER A 94 1.84 -0.39 12.09
C SER A 94 0.34 -0.53 11.76
N ALA A 95 -0.26 0.41 11.06
CA ALA A 95 -1.68 0.43 10.72
C ALA A 95 -1.93 0.42 9.20
N LEU A 96 -1.25 1.29 8.42
CA LEU A 96 -1.60 1.53 7.02
C LEU A 96 -1.48 0.29 6.13
N GLY A 97 -0.51 -0.61 6.40
CA GLY A 97 -0.41 -1.89 5.70
C GLY A 97 -1.63 -2.80 5.95
N ASN A 98 -2.10 -2.87 7.19
CA ASN A 98 -3.29 -3.62 7.56
C ASN A 98 -4.56 -3.09 6.86
N ILE A 99 -4.70 -1.76 6.86
CA ILE A 99 -5.82 -1.07 6.21
C ILE A 99 -5.80 -1.31 4.68
N ALA A 100 -4.62 -1.18 4.05
CA ALA A 100 -4.47 -1.37 2.62
C ALA A 100 -4.81 -2.80 2.18
N LEU A 101 -4.30 -3.82 2.88
CA LEU A 101 -4.57 -5.23 2.59
C LEU A 101 -6.06 -5.56 2.76
N GLN A 102 -6.67 -5.12 3.87
CA GLN A 102 -8.10 -5.32 4.12
C GLN A 102 -8.95 -4.67 3.03
N SER A 103 -8.65 -3.43 2.66
CA SER A 103 -9.41 -2.69 1.64
C SER A 103 -9.25 -3.29 0.24
N ALA A 104 -8.05 -3.77 -0.10
CA ALA A 104 -7.76 -4.31 -1.42
C ALA A 104 -8.38 -5.69 -1.65
N LEU A 105 -8.35 -6.56 -0.63
CA LEU A 105 -8.58 -7.99 -0.79
C LEU A 105 -9.89 -8.50 -0.14
N ASN A 106 -10.56 -7.67 0.65
CA ASN A 106 -11.87 -8.01 1.21
C ASN A 106 -12.95 -7.04 0.71
N PRO A 107 -14.22 -7.46 0.65
CA PRO A 107 -15.32 -6.58 0.29
C PRO A 107 -15.42 -5.37 1.21
N PRO A 108 -15.81 -4.18 0.73
CA PRO A 108 -15.98 -2.99 1.56
C PRO A 108 -17.06 -3.16 2.65
N THR A 109 -17.95 -4.13 2.46
CA THR A 109 -19.00 -4.52 3.41
C THR A 109 -18.56 -5.60 4.40
N TRP A 110 -17.27 -5.99 4.44
CA TRP A 110 -16.76 -7.08 5.27
C TRP A 110 -17.30 -7.06 6.70
N ASN A 111 -17.21 -5.93 7.38
CA ASN A 111 -17.66 -5.80 8.76
C ASN A 111 -19.18 -5.81 8.94
N LEU A 112 -19.96 -5.70 7.86
CA LEU A 112 -21.41 -5.77 7.85
C LEU A 112 -21.95 -7.17 7.48
N MET A 113 -21.08 -8.05 6.96
CA MET A 113 -21.45 -9.40 6.56
C MET A 113 -21.63 -10.29 7.79
N ASP A 114 -22.50 -11.30 7.67
CA ASP A 114 -22.62 -12.34 8.68
C ASP A 114 -21.33 -13.15 8.80
N ARG A 115 -21.05 -13.66 9.99
CA ARG A 115 -19.84 -14.42 10.30
C ARG A 115 -19.65 -15.63 9.38
N SER A 116 -20.71 -16.37 9.08
CA SER A 116 -20.68 -17.50 8.14
C SER A 116 -20.27 -17.08 6.74
N THR A 117 -20.75 -15.92 6.26
CA THR A 117 -20.38 -15.35 4.96
C THR A 117 -18.93 -14.90 4.95
N ARG A 118 -18.36 -14.48 6.07
CA ARG A 118 -16.93 -14.20 6.24
C ARG A 118 -16.08 -15.48 6.42
N GLY A 119 -16.63 -16.69 6.28
CA GLY A 119 -15.88 -17.93 6.47
C GLY A 119 -15.38 -18.14 7.90
N GLU A 120 -16.16 -17.71 8.89
CA GLU A 120 -15.85 -17.74 10.34
C GLU A 120 -14.68 -16.81 10.73
N HIS A 121 -14.27 -15.89 9.86
CA HIS A 121 -13.29 -14.86 10.15
C HIS A 121 -13.91 -13.67 10.89
N PRO A 122 -13.15 -12.97 11.76
CA PRO A 122 -13.67 -11.83 12.51
C PRO A 122 -13.94 -10.60 11.62
N ARG A 123 -14.77 -9.69 12.10
CA ARG A 123 -14.78 -8.30 11.63
C ARG A 123 -13.43 -7.69 11.95
N LEU A 124 -12.87 -6.88 11.05
CA LEU A 124 -11.58 -6.25 11.26
C LEU A 124 -11.72 -4.73 11.38
N PHE A 125 -11.28 -4.19 12.51
CA PHE A 125 -11.18 -2.76 12.75
C PHE A 125 -9.71 -2.40 12.95
N VAL A 126 -9.29 -1.24 12.43
CA VAL A 126 -7.95 -0.69 12.65
C VAL A 126 -8.12 0.72 13.21
N VAL A 127 -7.57 0.96 14.39
CA VAL A 127 -7.56 2.29 15.01
C VAL A 127 -6.13 2.82 14.96
N ASP A 128 -5.94 3.81 14.07
CA ASP A 128 -4.65 4.36 13.69
C ASP A 128 -4.44 5.81 14.16
N ASN A 129 -5.34 6.31 15.02
CA ASN A 129 -5.30 7.66 15.56
C ASN A 129 -5.85 7.69 16.99
N VAL A 130 -5.49 8.71 17.76
CA VAL A 130 -6.01 8.95 19.12
C VAL A 130 -7.28 9.78 19.15
N ASP A 131 -8.03 9.78 18.06
CA ASP A 131 -9.36 10.41 18.03
C ASP A 131 -10.31 9.71 19.01
N PRO A 132 -10.76 10.38 20.08
CA PRO A 132 -11.57 9.75 21.12
C PRO A 132 -12.94 9.33 20.59
N ALA A 133 -13.54 10.07 19.66
CA ALA A 133 -14.84 9.73 19.11
C ALA A 133 -14.76 8.47 18.22
N ASN A 134 -13.69 8.34 17.43
CA ASN A 134 -13.47 7.15 16.62
C ASN A 134 -13.24 5.91 17.47
N LEU A 135 -12.34 5.98 18.47
CA LEU A 135 -12.08 4.84 19.35
C LEU A 135 -13.35 4.44 20.12
N ALA A 136 -14.07 5.40 20.70
CA ALA A 136 -15.32 5.11 21.42
C ALA A 136 -16.36 4.44 20.52
N ALA A 137 -16.57 4.94 19.29
CA ALA A 137 -17.52 4.35 18.35
C ALA A 137 -17.15 2.91 17.95
N VAL A 138 -15.86 2.60 17.80
CA VAL A 138 -15.40 1.23 17.56
C VAL A 138 -15.66 0.35 18.78
N LEU A 139 -15.38 0.83 19.99
CA LEU A 139 -15.63 0.09 21.24
C LEU A 139 -17.11 -0.18 21.46
N ASP A 140 -18.00 0.75 21.11
CA ASP A 140 -19.46 0.56 21.14
C ASP A 140 -19.95 -0.49 20.13
N ALA A 141 -19.22 -0.68 19.02
CA ALA A 141 -19.58 -1.63 17.96
C ALA A 141 -19.09 -3.06 18.20
N ILE A 142 -18.27 -3.30 19.23
CA ILE A 142 -17.66 -4.61 19.53
C ILE A 142 -17.98 -5.05 20.96
N ASP A 143 -18.03 -6.37 21.21
CA ASP A 143 -18.04 -6.94 22.55
C ASP A 143 -16.60 -7.34 22.94
N PRO A 144 -16.02 -6.76 24.00
CA PRO A 144 -14.67 -7.12 24.46
C PRO A 144 -14.50 -8.62 24.75
N LYS A 145 -15.57 -9.30 25.16
CA LYS A 145 -15.56 -10.75 25.46
C LYS A 145 -15.39 -11.64 24.23
N THR A 146 -15.68 -11.10 23.04
CA THR A 146 -15.60 -11.83 21.78
C THR A 146 -14.66 -11.15 20.77
N THR A 147 -13.81 -10.24 21.27
CA THR A 147 -12.86 -9.48 20.44
C THR A 147 -11.43 -9.87 20.75
N LEU A 148 -10.64 -10.06 19.68
CA LEU A 148 -9.19 -10.17 19.72
C LEU A 148 -8.56 -8.78 19.50
N PHE A 149 -7.63 -8.40 20.34
CA PHE A 149 -6.90 -7.13 20.24
C PHE A 149 -5.47 -7.40 19.76
N ASN A 150 -5.11 -6.84 18.63
CA ASN A 150 -3.78 -6.93 18.05
C ASN A 150 -3.02 -5.62 18.29
N VAL A 151 -2.08 -5.64 19.20
CA VAL A 151 -1.28 -4.46 19.55
C VAL A 151 0.01 -4.46 18.73
N VAL A 152 0.15 -3.50 17.82
CA VAL A 152 1.28 -3.42 16.89
C VAL A 152 2.18 -2.25 17.27
N SER A 153 3.25 -2.54 18.01
CA SER A 153 4.24 -1.54 18.41
C SER A 153 5.60 -2.17 18.65
N LYS A 154 6.60 -1.79 17.85
CA LYS A 154 7.95 -2.35 17.96
C LYS A 154 8.59 -2.00 19.29
N SER A 155 8.62 -0.72 19.69
CA SER A 155 9.20 -0.26 20.95
C SER A 155 8.24 -0.39 22.14
N GLY A 156 6.93 -0.20 21.90
CA GLY A 156 5.91 -0.03 22.94
C GLY A 156 5.83 1.38 23.54
N GLU A 157 6.59 2.34 22.97
CA GLU A 157 6.71 3.70 23.50
C GLU A 157 6.01 4.73 22.61
N THR A 158 5.43 4.30 21.48
CA THR A 158 4.62 5.18 20.64
C THR A 158 3.38 5.60 21.41
N ALA A 159 3.28 6.88 21.74
CA ALA A 159 2.28 7.42 22.67
C ALA A 159 0.85 7.04 22.31
N GLU A 160 0.51 7.10 21.03
CA GLU A 160 -0.82 6.80 20.52
C GLU A 160 -1.19 5.33 20.76
N THR A 161 -0.33 4.40 20.36
CA THR A 161 -0.56 2.96 20.57
C THR A 161 -0.53 2.59 22.04
N ALA A 162 0.35 3.20 22.84
CA ALA A 162 0.43 2.96 24.27
C ALA A 162 -0.84 3.42 24.97
N ALA A 163 -1.36 4.61 24.65
CA ALA A 163 -2.63 5.12 25.22
C ALA A 163 -3.82 4.21 24.88
N GLN A 164 -3.95 3.83 23.61
CA GLN A 164 -4.99 2.88 23.17
C GLN A 164 -4.87 1.55 23.90
N PHE A 165 -3.66 0.99 23.99
CA PHE A 165 -3.40 -0.27 24.68
C PHE A 165 -3.79 -0.20 26.17
N MET A 166 -3.45 0.89 26.87
CA MET A 166 -3.81 1.05 28.29
C MET A 166 -5.34 1.07 28.49
N ILE A 167 -6.08 1.76 27.64
CA ILE A 167 -7.56 1.78 27.64
C ILE A 167 -8.10 0.36 27.42
N ILE A 168 -7.61 -0.35 26.41
CA ILE A 168 -8.06 -1.71 26.09
C ILE A 168 -7.72 -2.69 27.20
N ARG A 169 -6.53 -2.57 27.81
CA ARG A 169 -6.13 -3.43 28.93
C ARG A 169 -7.08 -3.27 30.12
N ASP A 170 -7.43 -2.04 30.50
CA ASP A 170 -8.39 -1.77 31.56
C ASP A 170 -9.79 -2.33 31.21
N LEU A 171 -10.27 -2.05 30.00
CA LEU A 171 -11.54 -2.58 29.49
C LEU A 171 -11.60 -4.12 29.58
N LEU A 172 -10.54 -4.82 29.15
CA LEU A 172 -10.47 -6.27 29.18
C LEU A 172 -10.40 -6.81 30.60
N THR A 173 -9.60 -6.20 31.48
CA THR A 173 -9.53 -6.60 32.89
C THR A 173 -10.89 -6.54 33.54
N ASN A 174 -11.66 -5.47 33.27
CA ASN A 174 -13.03 -5.32 33.79
C ASN A 174 -14.03 -6.29 33.15
N ALA A 175 -13.88 -6.66 31.88
CA ALA A 175 -14.81 -7.51 31.15
C ALA A 175 -14.61 -9.00 31.37
N VAL A 176 -13.34 -9.48 31.45
CA VAL A 176 -12.98 -10.90 31.45
C VAL A 176 -11.98 -11.31 32.52
N GLY A 177 -11.48 -10.39 33.34
CA GLY A 177 -10.56 -10.64 34.46
C GLY A 177 -9.24 -11.29 33.97
N ASP A 178 -8.83 -12.37 34.64
CA ASP A 178 -7.57 -13.08 34.38
C ASP A 178 -7.42 -13.65 32.96
N LYS A 179 -8.55 -13.71 32.20
CA LYS A 179 -8.53 -14.14 30.79
C LYS A 179 -8.13 -13.02 29.82
N ALA A 180 -7.92 -11.80 30.29
CA ALA A 180 -7.55 -10.66 29.43
C ALA A 180 -6.35 -10.94 28.53
N LYS A 181 -5.36 -11.72 29.01
CA LYS A 181 -4.19 -12.12 28.24
C LYS A 181 -4.50 -12.95 27.01
N ASP A 182 -5.57 -13.75 27.02
CA ASP A 182 -5.98 -14.60 25.90
C ASP A 182 -6.61 -13.80 24.75
N HIS A 183 -6.99 -12.55 25.02
CA HIS A 183 -7.57 -11.60 24.06
C HIS A 183 -6.55 -10.70 23.38
N ILE A 184 -5.27 -10.80 23.75
CA ILE A 184 -4.23 -9.91 23.24
C ILE A 184 -3.18 -10.71 22.46
N VAL A 185 -2.91 -10.28 21.24
CA VAL A 185 -1.74 -10.68 20.46
C VAL A 185 -0.92 -9.42 20.17
N ALA A 186 0.32 -9.37 20.64
CA ALA A 186 1.20 -8.25 20.40
C ALA A 186 2.19 -8.55 19.26
N VAL A 187 2.27 -7.63 18.30
CA VAL A 187 3.33 -7.65 17.28
C VAL A 187 4.38 -6.63 17.68
N THR A 188 5.51 -7.11 18.21
CA THR A 188 6.52 -6.27 18.86
C THR A 188 7.95 -6.76 18.60
N ASP A 189 8.95 -6.06 19.10
CA ASP A 189 10.34 -6.53 19.04
C ASP A 189 10.49 -7.89 19.76
N ALA A 190 11.32 -8.76 19.21
CA ALA A 190 11.50 -10.11 19.76
C ALA A 190 12.19 -10.14 21.12
N ASN A 191 13.07 -9.16 21.40
CA ASN A 191 14.02 -9.25 22.50
C ASN A 191 14.05 -8.03 23.43
N LYS A 192 13.52 -6.87 22.99
CA LYS A 192 13.68 -5.60 23.71
C LYS A 192 12.50 -4.66 23.54
N GLY A 193 12.47 -3.61 24.32
CA GLY A 193 11.43 -2.58 24.31
C GLY A 193 10.37 -2.77 25.36
N THR A 194 9.66 -1.69 25.65
CA THR A 194 8.65 -1.64 26.70
C THR A 194 7.51 -2.62 26.47
N MET A 195 7.03 -2.75 25.20
CA MET A 195 5.99 -3.74 24.89
C MET A 195 6.47 -5.18 25.11
N ARG A 196 7.74 -5.51 24.76
CA ARG A 196 8.30 -6.84 25.02
C ARG A 196 8.29 -7.15 26.54
N THR A 197 8.75 -6.21 27.36
CA THR A 197 8.73 -6.34 28.82
C THR A 197 7.32 -6.58 29.37
N ILE A 198 6.33 -5.85 28.87
CA ILE A 198 4.93 -6.04 29.26
C ILE A 198 4.42 -7.42 28.83
N CYS A 199 4.70 -7.83 27.59
CA CYS A 199 4.27 -9.14 27.10
C CYS A 199 4.86 -10.30 27.90
N ASP A 200 6.12 -10.20 28.29
CA ASP A 200 6.79 -11.24 29.11
C ASP A 200 6.22 -11.30 30.52
N ALA A 201 5.91 -10.16 31.12
CA ALA A 201 5.32 -10.08 32.47
C ALA A 201 3.88 -10.59 32.52
N GLU A 202 3.07 -10.26 31.51
CA GLU A 202 1.63 -10.57 31.46
C GLU A 202 1.34 -11.90 30.75
N GLY A 203 2.30 -12.49 30.06
CA GLY A 203 2.15 -13.74 29.30
C GLY A 203 1.33 -13.58 28.02
N TYR A 204 1.42 -12.43 27.33
CA TYR A 204 0.71 -12.21 26.07
C TYR A 204 1.33 -13.03 24.94
N THR A 205 0.49 -13.51 24.02
CA THR A 205 0.95 -14.10 22.76
C THR A 205 1.64 -13.03 21.91
N THR A 206 2.81 -13.36 21.36
CA THR A 206 3.60 -12.40 20.59
C THR A 206 4.01 -12.91 19.22
N LEU A 207 4.10 -11.98 18.27
CA LEU A 207 4.72 -12.16 16.97
C LEU A 207 5.86 -11.15 16.82
N PRO A 208 7.03 -11.54 16.32
CA PRO A 208 8.17 -10.64 16.22
C PRO A 208 8.02 -9.68 15.03
N VAL A 209 8.34 -8.42 15.24
CA VAL A 209 8.70 -7.52 14.14
C VAL A 209 10.12 -7.88 13.71
N PRO A 210 10.37 -8.29 12.47
CA PRO A 210 11.69 -8.68 12.04
C PRO A 210 12.71 -7.55 12.21
N ASP A 211 13.91 -7.89 12.69
CA ASP A 211 14.98 -6.91 12.82
C ASP A 211 15.39 -6.35 11.46
N GLY A 212 15.77 -5.06 11.39
CA GLY A 212 16.12 -4.39 10.15
C GLY A 212 14.93 -4.10 9.22
N VAL A 213 13.68 -4.25 9.70
CA VAL A 213 12.47 -3.84 8.99
C VAL A 213 11.91 -2.58 9.63
N GLY A 214 11.86 -1.50 8.86
CA GLY A 214 11.24 -0.23 9.27
C GLY A 214 9.70 -0.30 9.19
N GLY A 215 9.02 0.54 9.99
CA GLY A 215 7.55 0.53 10.09
C GLY A 215 6.83 0.59 8.74
N ARG A 216 7.18 1.56 7.89
CA ARG A 216 6.56 1.73 6.56
C ARG A 216 6.82 0.59 5.57
N PHE A 217 7.81 -0.28 5.83
CA PHE A 217 8.14 -1.45 5.02
C PHE A 217 7.58 -2.77 5.58
N SER A 218 6.82 -2.74 6.67
CA SER A 218 6.47 -3.92 7.44
C SER A 218 5.19 -4.64 7.02
N ALA A 219 4.48 -4.17 5.99
CA ALA A 219 3.21 -4.76 5.55
C ALA A 219 3.30 -6.27 5.24
N LEU A 220 4.43 -6.73 4.69
CA LEU A 220 4.69 -8.15 4.39
C LEU A 220 5.41 -8.90 5.53
N SER A 221 5.42 -8.36 6.74
CA SER A 221 5.88 -9.00 7.98
C SER A 221 4.69 -9.38 8.85
N PRO A 222 4.89 -10.00 10.02
CA PRO A 222 3.80 -10.26 10.96
C PRO A 222 2.91 -9.05 11.28
N VAL A 223 3.42 -7.83 11.10
CA VAL A 223 2.67 -6.56 11.26
C VAL A 223 1.41 -6.52 10.39
N GLY A 224 1.52 -6.83 9.10
CA GLY A 224 0.37 -6.86 8.19
C GLY A 224 -0.20 -8.26 7.97
N LEU A 225 0.68 -9.29 7.97
CA LEU A 225 0.25 -10.66 7.65
C LEU A 225 -0.66 -11.28 8.71
N PHE A 226 -0.52 -10.90 10.01
CA PHE A 226 -1.36 -11.50 11.05
C PHE A 226 -2.82 -11.07 10.91
N SER A 227 -3.09 -9.78 10.78
CA SER A 227 -4.45 -9.29 10.56
C SER A 227 -5.03 -9.78 9.23
N ALA A 228 -4.20 -9.86 8.17
CA ALA A 228 -4.59 -10.40 6.88
C ALA A 228 -5.04 -11.87 6.99
N ALA A 229 -4.24 -12.72 7.63
CA ALA A 229 -4.58 -14.13 7.85
C ALA A 229 -5.85 -14.29 8.72
N MET A 230 -6.01 -13.46 9.75
CA MET A 230 -7.21 -13.45 10.59
C MET A 230 -8.45 -13.01 9.81
N ALA A 231 -8.31 -12.11 8.85
CA ALA A 231 -9.37 -11.65 7.96
C ALA A 231 -9.58 -12.55 6.72
N GLY A 232 -8.98 -13.74 6.68
CA GLY A 232 -9.19 -14.73 5.63
C GLY A 232 -8.42 -14.49 4.34
N ILE A 233 -7.50 -13.54 4.32
CA ILE A 233 -6.64 -13.26 3.16
C ILE A 233 -5.57 -14.36 3.04
N ASP A 234 -5.38 -14.89 1.83
CA ASP A 234 -4.31 -15.85 1.54
C ASP A 234 -2.94 -15.16 1.54
N ILE A 235 -2.26 -15.27 2.68
CA ILE A 235 -0.93 -14.66 2.86
C ILE A 235 0.17 -15.34 2.05
N ASP A 236 -0.01 -16.60 1.62
CA ASP A 236 0.95 -17.27 0.73
C ASP A 236 0.84 -16.72 -0.69
N ALA A 237 -0.38 -16.57 -1.20
CA ALA A 237 -0.64 -15.94 -2.49
C ALA A 237 -0.09 -14.52 -2.53
N LEU A 238 -0.36 -13.71 -1.49
CA LEU A 238 0.17 -12.35 -1.34
C LEU A 238 1.70 -12.31 -1.42
N LEU A 239 2.38 -13.19 -0.68
CA LEU A 239 3.84 -13.25 -0.66
C LEU A 239 4.42 -13.84 -1.95
N ASN A 240 3.71 -14.73 -2.64
CA ASN A 240 4.12 -15.22 -3.97
C ASN A 240 4.10 -14.08 -4.99
N GLY A 241 3.04 -13.27 -5.02
CA GLY A 241 2.97 -12.09 -5.89
C GLY A 241 4.07 -11.07 -5.59
N ALA A 242 4.36 -10.84 -4.30
CA ALA A 242 5.45 -9.96 -3.88
C ALA A 242 6.83 -10.50 -4.32
N HIS A 243 7.07 -11.80 -4.20
CA HIS A 243 8.31 -12.45 -4.65
C HIS A 243 8.47 -12.43 -6.17
N GLU A 244 7.38 -12.66 -6.91
CA GLU A 244 7.40 -12.56 -8.38
C GLU A 244 7.79 -11.14 -8.82
N MET A 245 7.18 -10.11 -8.21
CA MET A 245 7.51 -8.72 -8.53
C MET A 245 8.94 -8.38 -8.12
N GLU A 246 9.39 -8.81 -6.95
CA GLU A 246 10.76 -8.60 -6.47
C GLU A 246 11.79 -9.18 -7.45
N THR A 247 11.53 -10.38 -7.97
CA THR A 247 12.39 -11.02 -8.97
C THR A 247 12.49 -10.19 -10.25
N ARG A 248 11.39 -9.62 -10.74
CA ARG A 248 11.39 -8.72 -11.90
C ARG A 248 12.14 -7.41 -11.63
N CYS A 249 12.06 -6.88 -10.41
CA CYS A 249 12.73 -5.65 -10.02
C CYS A 249 14.25 -5.81 -9.82
N ARG A 250 14.79 -7.01 -10.02
CA ARG A 250 16.24 -7.30 -10.01
C ARG A 250 16.85 -7.38 -11.41
N ASP A 251 16.04 -7.34 -12.47
CA ASP A 251 16.56 -7.34 -13.83
C ASP A 251 17.37 -6.07 -14.09
N GLU A 252 18.55 -6.23 -14.71
CA GLU A 252 19.45 -5.13 -15.05
C GLU A 252 18.97 -4.33 -16.25
N ASP A 253 18.14 -4.93 -17.10
CA ASP A 253 17.52 -4.25 -18.23
C ASP A 253 16.43 -3.30 -17.76
N LEU A 254 16.63 -1.99 -17.98
CA LEU A 254 15.68 -0.95 -17.59
C LEU A 254 14.24 -1.25 -18.05
N HIS A 255 14.09 -1.79 -19.27
CA HIS A 255 12.77 -2.08 -19.84
C HIS A 255 12.09 -3.33 -19.24
N LYS A 256 12.84 -4.20 -18.59
CA LYS A 256 12.31 -5.38 -17.90
C LYS A 256 12.09 -5.16 -16.40
N ASN A 257 12.75 -4.15 -15.84
CA ASN A 257 12.68 -3.79 -14.43
C ASN A 257 11.66 -2.66 -14.20
N PRO A 258 10.42 -2.97 -13.81
CA PRO A 258 9.37 -1.95 -13.68
C PRO A 258 9.66 -0.94 -12.57
N ALA A 259 10.37 -1.33 -11.52
CA ALA A 259 10.75 -0.41 -10.45
C ALA A 259 11.83 0.57 -10.90
N ALA A 260 12.86 0.09 -11.61
CA ALA A 260 13.91 0.94 -12.15
C ALA A 260 13.35 1.91 -13.21
N MET A 261 12.47 1.42 -14.10
CA MET A 261 11.82 2.26 -15.10
C MET A 261 10.96 3.35 -14.42
N LEU A 262 10.09 2.97 -13.51
CA LEU A 262 9.22 3.95 -12.82
C LEU A 262 10.06 4.97 -12.03
N ALA A 263 11.09 4.54 -11.31
CA ALA A 263 12.00 5.44 -10.60
C ALA A 263 12.70 6.42 -11.56
N THR A 264 13.19 5.92 -12.72
CA THR A 264 13.81 6.75 -13.75
C THR A 264 12.85 7.82 -14.26
N LEU A 265 11.61 7.44 -14.62
CA LEU A 265 10.59 8.37 -15.10
C LEU A 265 10.28 9.45 -14.06
N LEU A 266 10.07 9.05 -12.81
CA LEU A 266 9.69 9.97 -11.73
C LEU A 266 10.83 10.90 -11.32
N VAL A 267 12.08 10.43 -11.33
CA VAL A 267 13.26 11.30 -11.09
C VAL A 267 13.43 12.30 -12.22
N HIS A 268 13.41 11.86 -13.46
CA HIS A 268 13.56 12.75 -14.62
C HIS A 268 12.47 13.82 -14.65
N LEU A 269 11.19 13.43 -14.56
CA LEU A 269 10.08 14.36 -14.58
C LEU A 269 10.03 15.22 -13.33
N GLY A 270 10.27 14.63 -12.15
CA GLY A 270 10.21 15.31 -10.87
C GLY A 270 11.25 16.41 -10.71
N THR A 271 12.46 16.17 -11.18
CA THR A 271 13.59 17.13 -11.11
C THR A 271 13.69 18.05 -12.33
N GLY A 272 13.00 17.72 -13.43
CA GLY A 272 13.15 18.43 -14.70
C GLY A 272 14.45 18.12 -15.46
N CYS A 273 15.20 17.08 -15.06
CA CYS A 273 16.48 16.75 -15.68
C CYS A 273 16.38 15.99 -17.02
N TYR A 274 15.18 15.81 -17.56
CA TYR A 274 14.92 15.19 -18.86
C TYR A 274 15.33 16.06 -20.05
N LYS A 275 15.86 17.28 -19.81
CA LYS A 275 16.40 18.16 -20.83
C LYS A 275 17.76 18.70 -20.43
N SER A 276 18.67 18.80 -21.39
CA SER A 276 20.00 19.42 -21.23
C SER A 276 19.90 20.89 -20.74
N GLU A 277 18.86 21.60 -21.15
CA GLU A 277 18.59 22.99 -20.79
C GLU A 277 17.73 23.15 -19.52
N GLY A 278 17.37 22.01 -18.85
CA GLY A 278 16.42 21.96 -17.75
C GLY A 278 14.97 21.95 -18.22
N GLY A 279 14.22 20.90 -17.87
CA GLY A 279 12.79 20.83 -18.07
C GLY A 279 12.03 21.46 -16.91
N GLN A 280 10.72 21.60 -17.04
CA GLN A 280 9.88 22.05 -15.92
C GLN A 280 9.74 20.93 -14.88
N PRO A 281 10.24 21.11 -13.62
CA PRO A 281 10.11 20.10 -12.58
C PRO A 281 8.65 19.79 -12.24
N LYS A 282 8.36 18.51 -11.96
CA LYS A 282 7.05 18.02 -11.53
C LYS A 282 7.17 17.33 -10.16
N PRO A 283 7.33 18.12 -9.09
CA PRO A 283 7.62 17.60 -7.75
C PRO A 283 6.41 16.94 -7.07
N ASN A 284 5.25 16.96 -7.70
CA ASN A 284 4.04 16.34 -7.17
C ASN A 284 3.78 15.00 -7.89
N HIS A 285 3.61 13.94 -7.12
CA HIS A 285 3.30 12.63 -7.62
C HIS A 285 1.89 12.21 -7.17
N VAL A 286 0.97 12.18 -8.11
CA VAL A 286 -0.42 11.74 -7.86
C VAL A 286 -0.53 10.25 -8.11
N LEU A 287 -1.13 9.51 -7.19
CA LEU A 287 -1.52 8.12 -7.41
C LEU A 287 -3.04 8.02 -7.38
N MET A 288 -3.63 7.64 -8.52
CA MET A 288 -5.06 7.66 -8.78
C MET A 288 -5.57 6.30 -9.25
N PRO A 289 -5.88 5.37 -8.32
CA PRO A 289 -6.51 4.11 -8.68
C PRO A 289 -7.93 4.30 -9.22
N TYR A 290 -8.28 3.52 -10.25
CA TYR A 290 -9.65 3.35 -10.76
C TYR A 290 -10.25 2.06 -10.17
N ALA A 291 -10.17 1.96 -8.86
CA ALA A 291 -10.80 0.93 -8.04
C ALA A 291 -10.85 1.41 -6.59
N ASN A 292 -12.03 1.44 -5.98
CA ASN A 292 -12.19 1.83 -4.58
C ASN A 292 -11.36 0.98 -3.64
N SER A 293 -11.21 -0.32 -3.93
CA SER A 293 -10.40 -1.26 -3.15
C SER A 293 -8.91 -0.89 -3.07
N LEU A 294 -8.37 -0.20 -4.08
CA LEU A 294 -6.99 0.27 -4.11
C LEU A 294 -6.77 1.68 -3.53
N TYR A 295 -7.84 2.37 -3.12
CA TYR A 295 -7.72 3.74 -2.61
C TYR A 295 -6.85 3.84 -1.35
N LEU A 296 -6.97 2.87 -0.43
CA LEU A 296 -6.16 2.83 0.78
C LEU A 296 -4.76 2.24 0.56
N LEU A 297 -4.53 1.55 -0.57
CA LEU A 297 -3.17 1.24 -1.04
C LEU A 297 -2.43 2.51 -1.44
N ALA A 298 -3.11 3.46 -2.10
CA ALA A 298 -2.53 4.77 -2.40
C ALA A 298 -2.23 5.58 -1.13
N ASP A 299 -2.98 5.37 -0.06
CA ASP A 299 -2.73 5.98 1.25
C ASP A 299 -1.49 5.39 1.95
N TRP A 300 -1.37 4.07 1.96
CA TRP A 300 -0.15 3.38 2.42
C TRP A 300 1.08 3.81 1.61
N TYR A 301 0.96 3.88 0.28
CA TYR A 301 2.03 4.35 -0.60
C TYR A 301 2.48 5.77 -0.28
N ARG A 302 1.56 6.67 0.09
CA ARG A 302 1.86 8.05 0.47
C ARG A 302 2.84 8.12 1.64
N GLN A 303 2.68 7.31 2.69
CA GLN A 303 3.64 7.21 3.79
C GLN A 303 4.97 6.64 3.31
N LEU A 304 4.92 5.50 2.59
CA LEU A 304 6.12 4.85 2.08
C LEU A 304 6.98 5.82 1.27
N TRP A 305 6.34 6.60 0.41
CA TRP A 305 6.98 7.59 -0.46
C TRP A 305 7.56 8.77 0.34
N ALA A 306 6.74 9.43 1.12
CA ALA A 306 7.11 10.66 1.83
C ALA A 306 8.28 10.45 2.82
N GLU A 307 8.18 9.44 3.69
CA GLU A 307 9.22 9.15 4.68
C GLU A 307 10.50 8.58 4.05
N SER A 308 10.41 7.92 2.88
CA SER A 308 11.57 7.38 2.20
C SER A 308 12.35 8.44 1.44
N LEU A 309 11.68 9.40 0.78
CA LEU A 309 12.28 10.35 -0.14
C LEU A 309 12.51 11.74 0.45
N GLY A 310 11.78 12.13 1.49
CA GLY A 310 12.02 13.41 2.19
C GLY A 310 13.36 13.38 2.92
N LYS A 311 14.35 14.12 2.42
CA LYS A 311 15.71 14.16 2.96
C LYS A 311 16.25 15.59 3.01
N ALA A 312 16.76 15.97 4.18
CA ALA A 312 17.46 17.23 4.37
C ALA A 312 18.86 17.22 3.75
N HIS A 313 19.54 16.06 3.77
CA HIS A 313 20.91 15.89 3.29
C HIS A 313 21.03 14.78 2.26
N ASN A 314 21.96 14.94 1.33
CA ASN A 314 22.38 13.89 0.40
C ASN A 314 23.35 12.90 1.08
N THR A 315 23.81 11.88 0.32
CA THR A 315 24.75 10.87 0.83
C THR A 315 26.14 11.40 1.14
N GLU A 316 26.47 12.61 0.72
CA GLU A 316 27.75 13.31 0.98
C GLU A 316 27.63 14.29 2.16
N GLY A 317 26.44 14.41 2.77
CA GLY A 317 26.17 15.29 3.90
C GLY A 317 25.82 16.74 3.54
N HIS A 318 25.68 17.07 2.26
CA HIS A 318 25.25 18.40 1.83
C HIS A 318 23.75 18.59 2.02
N GLU A 319 23.33 19.78 2.44
CA GLU A 319 21.92 20.12 2.52
C GLU A 319 21.28 20.17 1.13
N VAL A 320 20.13 19.50 0.95
CA VAL A 320 19.41 19.40 -0.33
C VAL A 320 17.90 19.61 -0.18
N PHE A 321 17.31 19.34 0.98
CA PHE A 321 15.86 19.40 1.25
C PHE A 321 15.01 18.85 0.10
N THR A 322 15.30 17.62 -0.31
CA THR A 322 14.71 16.96 -1.46
C THR A 322 13.54 16.05 -1.06
N GLY A 323 12.71 15.73 -2.07
CA GLY A 323 11.56 14.84 -1.97
C GLY A 323 10.47 15.28 -2.94
N PHE A 324 9.56 14.36 -3.24
CA PHE A 324 8.39 14.64 -4.08
C PHE A 324 7.14 14.48 -3.24
N THR A 325 6.18 15.38 -3.38
CA THR A 325 4.92 15.36 -2.62
C THR A 325 3.98 14.30 -3.16
N PRO A 326 3.60 13.28 -2.39
CA PRO A 326 2.63 12.29 -2.83
C PRO A 326 1.21 12.81 -2.61
N ILE A 327 0.37 12.64 -3.64
CA ILE A 327 -1.05 13.02 -3.61
C ILE A 327 -1.87 11.77 -3.88
N LYS A 328 -2.91 11.54 -3.06
CA LYS A 328 -3.88 10.46 -3.23
C LYS A 328 -5.10 11.00 -3.96
N ALA A 329 -5.55 10.28 -4.98
CA ALA A 329 -6.78 10.55 -5.71
C ALA A 329 -7.53 9.24 -6.00
N LEU A 330 -8.78 9.31 -6.45
CA LEU A 330 -9.63 8.17 -6.78
C LEU A 330 -10.36 8.40 -8.12
N GLY A 331 -10.17 7.56 -9.09
CA GLY A 331 -11.03 7.49 -10.28
C GLY A 331 -12.30 6.66 -10.00
N THR A 332 -13.45 7.08 -10.46
CA THR A 332 -13.79 8.31 -11.22
C THR A 332 -14.09 9.52 -10.31
N THR A 333 -14.19 9.30 -9.01
CA THR A 333 -14.63 10.29 -8.02
C THR A 333 -13.91 11.63 -8.18
N ASP A 334 -12.57 11.61 -8.30
CA ASP A 334 -11.77 12.82 -8.37
C ASP A 334 -11.68 13.43 -9.78
N GLN A 335 -12.31 12.82 -10.79
CA GLN A 335 -12.62 13.52 -12.04
C GLN A 335 -13.57 14.69 -11.79
N HIS A 336 -14.41 14.57 -10.76
CA HIS A 336 -15.38 15.59 -10.35
C HIS A 336 -14.86 16.51 -9.22
N SER A 337 -13.56 16.46 -8.91
CA SER A 337 -12.95 17.31 -7.87
C SER A 337 -11.55 17.80 -8.25
N GLN A 338 -10.56 16.93 -8.42
CA GLN A 338 -9.16 17.28 -8.55
C GLN A 338 -8.65 17.40 -10.00
N VAL A 339 -9.27 16.71 -10.96
CA VAL A 339 -8.79 16.63 -12.35
C VAL A 339 -8.80 17.99 -13.04
N GLN A 340 -9.72 18.88 -12.70
CA GLN A 340 -9.71 20.28 -13.18
C GLN A 340 -8.34 20.93 -12.90
N LEU A 341 -7.84 20.83 -11.66
CA LEU A 341 -6.53 21.37 -11.28
C LEU A 341 -5.39 20.66 -11.99
N TYR A 342 -5.48 19.34 -12.18
CA TYR A 342 -4.44 18.56 -12.84
C TYR A 342 -4.29 18.94 -14.30
N ARG A 343 -5.40 19.23 -14.95
CA ARG A 343 -5.46 19.56 -16.37
C ARG A 343 -5.13 21.03 -16.66
N GLU A 344 -5.71 21.96 -15.91
CA GLU A 344 -5.65 23.40 -16.21
C GLU A 344 -4.77 24.20 -15.26
N GLY A 345 -4.37 23.63 -14.11
CA GLY A 345 -3.47 24.25 -13.19
C GLY A 345 -1.99 24.12 -13.61
N PRO A 346 -1.04 24.42 -12.69
CA PRO A 346 0.39 24.30 -12.96
C PRO A 346 0.76 22.87 -13.42
N ASN A 347 1.61 22.76 -14.47
CA ASN A 347 2.12 21.48 -14.95
C ASN A 347 3.28 20.99 -14.07
N ASP A 348 3.00 20.74 -12.82
CA ASP A 348 3.95 20.39 -11.75
C ASP A 348 3.69 18.99 -11.17
N LYS A 349 2.94 18.14 -11.90
CA LYS A 349 2.51 16.83 -11.42
C LYS A 349 2.82 15.74 -12.44
N VAL A 350 3.13 14.55 -11.92
CA VAL A 350 3.07 13.29 -12.67
C VAL A 350 1.91 12.48 -12.11
N ILE A 351 1.02 12.00 -12.97
CA ILE A 351 -0.17 11.26 -12.57
C ILE A 351 0.03 9.76 -12.84
N GLY A 352 -0.01 8.94 -11.79
CA GLY A 352 0.03 7.49 -11.87
C GLY A 352 -1.38 6.91 -11.70
N PHE A 353 -1.89 6.27 -12.75
CA PHE A 353 -3.14 5.54 -12.70
C PHE A 353 -2.92 4.10 -12.27
N MET A 354 -3.93 3.52 -11.63
CA MET A 354 -4.05 2.06 -11.44
C MET A 354 -5.34 1.61 -12.15
N GLU A 355 -5.19 0.74 -13.13
CA GLU A 355 -6.30 0.15 -13.90
C GLU A 355 -6.45 -1.32 -13.53
N VAL A 356 -7.69 -1.77 -13.34
CA VAL A 356 -8.02 -3.17 -13.06
C VAL A 356 -8.85 -3.72 -14.22
N ASP A 357 -8.36 -4.78 -14.87
CA ASP A 357 -9.03 -5.35 -16.04
C ASP A 357 -10.28 -6.15 -15.66
N GLN A 358 -10.22 -6.88 -14.55
CA GLN A 358 -11.28 -7.78 -14.08
C GLN A 358 -11.56 -7.59 -12.60
N PHE A 359 -12.84 -7.41 -12.26
CA PHE A 359 -13.34 -7.42 -10.90
C PHE A 359 -14.02 -8.75 -10.59
N ASP A 360 -14.01 -9.21 -9.34
CA ASP A 360 -14.67 -10.44 -8.93
C ASP A 360 -16.18 -10.45 -9.20
N ARG A 361 -16.78 -9.27 -9.13
CA ARG A 361 -18.19 -9.06 -9.46
C ARG A 361 -18.29 -7.83 -10.34
N ASP A 362 -19.02 -7.97 -11.43
CA ASP A 362 -19.37 -6.86 -12.32
C ASP A 362 -20.89 -6.73 -12.41
N LEU A 363 -21.37 -5.58 -12.76
CA LEU A 363 -22.78 -5.28 -12.95
C LEU A 363 -23.01 -4.77 -14.36
N THR A 364 -24.01 -5.35 -15.04
CA THR A 364 -24.45 -4.86 -16.35
C THR A 364 -25.52 -3.78 -16.16
N ILE A 365 -25.37 -2.67 -16.86
CA ILE A 365 -26.35 -1.59 -16.89
C ILE A 365 -27.56 -2.07 -17.71
N PRO A 366 -28.77 -2.12 -17.13
CA PRO A 366 -29.92 -2.66 -17.83
C PRO A 366 -30.32 -1.79 -18.99
N SER A 367 -30.91 -2.41 -20.03
CA SER A 367 -31.53 -1.73 -21.16
C SER A 367 -33.01 -1.44 -20.91
N GLY A 368 -33.60 -0.53 -21.71
CA GLY A 368 -35.06 -0.34 -21.73
C GLY A 368 -35.57 0.86 -20.93
N LEU A 369 -34.65 1.76 -20.47
CA LEU A 369 -35.06 3.02 -19.85
C LEU A 369 -35.79 3.95 -20.84
N GLY A 370 -35.53 3.81 -22.16
CA GLY A 370 -36.19 4.58 -23.20
C GLY A 370 -35.76 6.06 -23.31
N VAL A 371 -34.60 6.40 -22.72
CA VAL A 371 -34.00 7.75 -22.79
C VAL A 371 -32.84 7.72 -23.77
N GLU A 372 -33.00 8.32 -24.95
CA GLU A 372 -32.00 8.30 -26.02
C GLU A 372 -30.62 8.80 -25.56
N ALA A 373 -30.55 9.85 -24.77
CA ALA A 373 -29.31 10.43 -24.24
C ALA A 373 -28.49 9.46 -23.34
N LEU A 374 -29.11 8.40 -22.83
CA LEU A 374 -28.49 7.38 -21.97
C LEU A 374 -28.31 6.03 -22.67
N SER A 375 -28.74 5.89 -23.92
CA SER A 375 -28.70 4.62 -24.65
C SER A 375 -27.28 4.03 -24.81
N TYR A 376 -26.25 4.87 -24.84
CA TYR A 376 -24.85 4.45 -24.92
C TYR A 376 -24.38 3.67 -23.70
N LEU A 377 -25.05 3.78 -22.55
CA LEU A 377 -24.78 3.04 -21.32
C LEU A 377 -25.42 1.64 -21.31
N GLU A 378 -26.54 1.49 -22.04
CA GLU A 378 -27.35 0.27 -22.01
C GLU A 378 -26.56 -0.95 -22.46
N GLY A 379 -26.61 -2.04 -21.67
CA GLY A 379 -25.92 -3.27 -21.93
C GLY A 379 -24.40 -3.24 -21.65
N GLN A 380 -23.86 -2.10 -21.24
CA GLN A 380 -22.46 -2.02 -20.85
C GLN A 380 -22.25 -2.50 -19.41
N SER A 381 -21.03 -2.98 -19.08
CA SER A 381 -20.69 -3.29 -17.70
C SER A 381 -20.09 -2.10 -16.97
N MET A 382 -20.19 -2.11 -15.62
CA MET A 382 -19.58 -1.08 -14.78
C MET A 382 -18.05 -1.08 -14.92
N THR A 383 -17.41 -2.23 -15.07
CA THR A 383 -15.96 -2.33 -15.35
C THR A 383 -15.60 -1.63 -16.66
N LYS A 384 -16.38 -1.85 -17.71
CA LYS A 384 -16.15 -1.22 -19.02
C LYS A 384 -16.31 0.29 -18.93
N LEU A 385 -17.32 0.77 -18.22
CA LEU A 385 -17.55 2.20 -18.01
C LEU A 385 -16.37 2.82 -17.24
N LEU A 386 -16.00 2.25 -16.09
CA LEU A 386 -14.90 2.72 -15.24
C LEU A 386 -13.58 2.84 -16.04
N ASN A 387 -13.23 1.80 -16.81
CA ASN A 387 -12.01 1.79 -17.61
C ASN A 387 -12.10 2.71 -18.84
N ALA A 388 -13.29 2.96 -19.38
CA ALA A 388 -13.49 3.95 -20.44
C ALA A 388 -13.27 5.38 -19.94
N GLU A 389 -13.75 5.70 -18.75
CA GLU A 389 -13.54 7.01 -18.11
C GLU A 389 -12.08 7.25 -17.74
N LYS A 390 -11.37 6.20 -17.28
CA LYS A 390 -9.91 6.26 -17.06
C LYS A 390 -9.19 6.61 -18.38
N ARG A 391 -9.48 5.92 -19.48
CA ARG A 391 -8.89 6.21 -20.80
C ARG A 391 -9.22 7.60 -21.31
N ALA A 392 -10.46 8.07 -21.06
CA ALA A 392 -10.86 9.44 -21.40
C ALA A 392 -10.05 10.49 -20.61
N THR A 393 -9.76 10.20 -19.33
CA THR A 393 -8.92 11.06 -18.50
C THR A 393 -7.47 11.07 -19.00
N GLU A 394 -6.90 9.92 -19.37
CA GLU A 394 -5.56 9.86 -20.01
C GLU A 394 -5.52 10.70 -21.29
N TYR A 395 -6.52 10.53 -22.15
CA TYR A 395 -6.62 11.33 -23.37
C TYR A 395 -6.65 12.83 -23.07
N ALA A 396 -7.48 13.26 -22.12
CA ALA A 396 -7.57 14.67 -21.72
C ALA A 396 -6.25 15.21 -21.13
N LEU A 397 -5.49 14.38 -20.44
CA LEU A 397 -4.16 14.74 -19.93
C LEU A 397 -3.13 14.89 -21.07
N VAL A 398 -3.15 13.99 -22.06
CA VAL A 398 -2.30 14.13 -23.27
C VAL A 398 -2.61 15.44 -23.99
N GLU A 399 -3.88 15.75 -24.25
CA GLU A 399 -4.29 17.01 -24.89
C GLU A 399 -3.83 18.25 -24.09
N SER A 400 -3.66 18.11 -22.81
CA SER A 400 -3.18 19.17 -21.90
C SER A 400 -1.70 19.07 -21.57
N LEU A 401 -0.96 18.19 -22.26
CA LEU A 401 0.49 17.95 -22.10
C LEU A 401 0.91 17.60 -20.67
N ARG A 402 0.11 16.74 -20.00
CA ARG A 402 0.31 16.32 -18.61
C ARG A 402 0.90 14.91 -18.57
N PRO A 403 2.14 14.72 -18.08
CA PRO A 403 2.74 13.40 -17.98
C PRO A 403 1.98 12.48 -17.04
N HIS A 404 1.79 11.25 -17.50
CA HIS A 404 1.12 10.21 -16.73
C HIS A 404 1.61 8.81 -17.12
N TYR A 405 1.40 7.85 -16.22
CA TYR A 405 1.64 6.43 -16.45
C TYR A 405 0.48 5.60 -15.88
N THR A 406 0.38 4.33 -16.27
CA THR A 406 -0.62 3.41 -15.75
C THR A 406 0.02 2.12 -15.26
N LEU A 407 -0.33 1.71 -14.04
CA LEU A 407 -0.12 0.37 -13.53
C LEU A 407 -1.38 -0.45 -13.84
N LYS A 408 -1.26 -1.44 -14.75
CA LYS A 408 -2.38 -2.30 -15.16
C LYS A 408 -2.34 -3.61 -14.39
N PHE A 409 -3.42 -3.89 -13.68
CA PHE A 409 -3.64 -5.11 -12.92
C PHE A 409 -4.63 -5.99 -13.68
N PRO A 410 -4.31 -7.25 -14.01
CA PRO A 410 -5.30 -8.16 -14.58
C PRO A 410 -6.50 -8.35 -13.64
N LYS A 411 -6.21 -8.47 -12.35
CA LYS A 411 -7.15 -8.65 -11.25
C LYS A 411 -6.49 -8.22 -9.94
N ILE A 412 -7.28 -7.97 -8.91
CA ILE A 412 -6.82 -7.79 -7.52
C ILE A 412 -7.09 -9.10 -6.78
N ASP A 413 -6.03 -9.85 -6.44
CA ASP A 413 -6.11 -11.16 -5.79
C ASP A 413 -4.90 -11.42 -4.86
#